data_64b331c3f86d09e1b118739c72523e33
#
_entry.id   64b331c3f86d09e1b118739c72523e33
#
_cell.length_a   1.000
_cell.length_b   1.000
_cell.length_c   1.000
_cell.angle_alpha   90.00
_cell.angle_beta   90.00
_cell.angle_gamma   90.00
#
_symmetry.space_group_name_H-M   'P 1'
#
loop_
_entity.id
_entity.type
_entity.pdbx_description
1 polymer ?
#
loop_
_entity_poly.entity_id
_entity_poly.type
_entity_poly.pdbx_seq_one_letter_code
_entity_poly.pdbx_strand_id
1 'polypeptide(L)'
;LFTGVSGDLNPSTQDLWSDRDYPNANNAVTSGGFYAQLKTPNTGISSVRTLYIEDLTSTGATTTKLRKFAVNTNGKLTLDGNPITEKNTFNDTSTYTTNTVTKLLNFLGFNNISVATTGTDVAKLSGITLTPANATTPIKVVGATIHSAPNAVSYS
;
A
#
# COMPACT_ATOMS: atom_id res chain seq x y z
N LEU A 1 26.89 -15.88 5.95
CA LEU A 1 25.85 -15.26 6.77
C LEU A 1 26.45 -14.54 7.99
N PHE A 2 27.42 -15.12 8.64
CA PHE A 2 28.09 -14.53 9.80
C PHE A 2 29.55 -14.21 9.48
N THR A 3 30.07 -13.14 10.07
CA THR A 3 31.50 -12.78 9.95
C THR A 3 32.27 -13.35 11.11
N GLY A 4 33.34 -14.10 10.81
CA GLY A 4 34.33 -14.57 11.80
C GLY A 4 33.72 -15.35 12.95
N VAL A 5 34.46 -15.33 14.09
CA VAL A 5 34.08 -16.02 15.30
C VAL A 5 33.13 -15.23 16.22
N SER A 6 32.85 -13.99 15.90
CA SER A 6 31.97 -13.10 16.71
C SER A 6 30.49 -13.41 16.57
N GLY A 7 30.09 -14.12 15.49
CA GLY A 7 28.69 -14.40 15.20
C GLY A 7 27.91 -13.19 14.67
N ASP A 8 28.60 -12.11 14.32
CA ASP A 8 27.95 -10.94 13.73
C ASP A 8 27.47 -11.23 12.31
N LEU A 9 26.31 -10.68 11.96
CA LEU A 9 25.78 -10.80 10.60
C LEU A 9 26.72 -10.07 9.63
N ASN A 10 27.10 -10.75 8.56
CA ASN A 10 27.86 -10.13 7.50
C ASN A 10 26.99 -9.03 6.85
N PRO A 11 27.39 -7.76 6.90
CA PRO A 11 26.60 -6.66 6.35
C PRO A 11 26.39 -6.74 4.83
N SER A 12 27.19 -7.55 4.14
CA SER A 12 27.02 -7.81 2.70
C SER A 12 26.24 -9.08 2.39
N THR A 13 25.68 -9.75 3.40
CA THR A 13 24.85 -10.94 3.18
C THR A 13 23.55 -10.53 2.53
N GLN A 14 23.30 -11.12 1.38
CA GLN A 14 22.00 -11.02 0.70
C GLN A 14 21.18 -12.26 1.06
N ASP A 15 19.91 -12.09 1.32
CA ASP A 15 18.97 -13.19 1.39
C ASP A 15 18.52 -13.61 -0.01
N LEU A 16 17.74 -14.71 -0.11
CA LEU A 16 17.23 -15.22 -1.39
C LEU A 16 16.31 -14.22 -2.13
N TRP A 17 15.85 -13.20 -1.45
CA TRP A 17 14.88 -12.22 -1.92
C TRP A 17 15.48 -10.84 -2.19
N SER A 18 16.77 -10.66 -1.84
CA SER A 18 17.48 -9.39 -2.04
C SER A 18 17.84 -9.18 -3.50
N ASP A 19 17.67 -7.96 -3.96
CA ASP A 19 18.22 -7.56 -5.25
C ASP A 19 19.75 -7.50 -5.14
N ARG A 20 20.44 -8.22 -6.04
CA ARG A 20 21.93 -8.32 -6.04
C ARG A 20 22.62 -7.00 -6.34
N ASP A 21 21.90 -6.07 -6.93
CA ASP A 21 22.44 -4.78 -7.36
C ASP A 21 22.39 -3.70 -6.26
N TYR A 22 22.02 -4.07 -5.02
CA TYR A 22 21.92 -3.10 -3.92
C TYR A 22 23.24 -3.01 -3.15
N PRO A 23 24.07 -1.97 -3.37
CA PRO A 23 25.44 -1.90 -2.82
C PRO A 23 25.50 -1.51 -1.33
N ASN A 24 24.38 -1.20 -0.67
CA ASN A 24 24.36 -0.70 0.70
C ASN A 24 23.59 -1.62 1.64
N ALA A 25 24.27 -2.60 2.17
CA ALA A 25 23.77 -3.55 3.15
C ALA A 25 23.32 -2.95 4.50
N ASN A 26 23.48 -1.65 4.71
CA ASN A 26 23.08 -0.98 5.95
C ASN A 26 21.56 -0.90 6.14
N ASN A 27 20.76 -1.35 5.18
CA ASN A 27 19.30 -1.37 5.23
C ASN A 27 18.73 -2.76 4.88
N ALA A 28 19.26 -3.82 5.46
CA ALA A 28 18.74 -5.19 5.24
C ALA A 28 17.23 -5.30 5.48
N VAL A 29 16.68 -4.52 6.39
CA VAL A 29 15.23 -4.45 6.66
C VAL A 29 14.46 -3.78 5.51
N THR A 30 15.08 -2.87 4.77
CA THR A 30 14.45 -2.11 3.69
C THR A 30 14.79 -2.64 2.30
N SER A 31 15.78 -3.50 2.16
CA SER A 31 16.27 -4.00 0.88
C SER A 31 16.12 -5.50 0.67
N GLY A 32 15.82 -6.28 1.72
CA GLY A 32 15.73 -7.73 1.66
C GLY A 32 14.36 -8.30 1.98
N GLY A 33 14.22 -9.61 1.85
CA GLY A 33 13.07 -10.40 2.25
C GLY A 33 11.77 -9.99 1.53
N PHE A 34 10.67 -10.16 2.22
CA PHE A 34 9.34 -9.84 1.73
C PHE A 34 9.19 -8.37 1.31
N TYR A 35 9.89 -7.46 2.00
CA TYR A 35 9.84 -6.03 1.68
C TYR A 35 10.35 -5.73 0.27
N ALA A 36 11.40 -6.40 -0.18
CA ALA A 36 11.93 -6.22 -1.54
C ALA A 36 10.92 -6.65 -2.61
N GLN A 37 10.09 -7.65 -2.31
CA GLN A 37 9.09 -8.19 -3.22
C GLN A 37 7.77 -7.40 -3.24
N LEU A 38 7.61 -6.43 -2.33
CA LEU A 38 6.41 -5.59 -2.33
C LEU A 38 6.35 -4.76 -3.60
N LYS A 39 5.37 -5.07 -4.42
CA LYS A 39 5.10 -4.31 -5.63
C LYS A 39 4.57 -2.92 -5.28
N THR A 40 5.17 -1.92 -5.89
CA THR A 40 4.78 -0.51 -5.76
C THR A 40 4.39 0.03 -7.13
N PRO A 41 3.59 1.10 -7.20
CA PRO A 41 3.41 1.82 -8.45
C PRO A 41 4.80 2.16 -9.01
N ASN A 42 5.01 1.80 -10.27
CA ASN A 42 6.26 2.11 -10.96
C ASN A 42 6.05 3.40 -11.78
N THR A 43 6.52 3.46 -12.99
CA THR A 43 6.33 4.60 -13.89
C THR A 43 4.88 4.84 -14.29
N GLY A 44 3.98 3.89 -14.04
CA GLY A 44 2.54 4.02 -14.25
C GLY A 44 1.81 4.65 -13.06
N ILE A 45 0.61 5.14 -13.31
CA ILE A 45 -0.23 5.79 -12.28
C ILE A 45 -1.16 4.78 -11.59
N SER A 46 -1.42 3.63 -12.21
CA SER A 46 -2.33 2.63 -11.65
C SER A 46 -1.70 1.85 -10.50
N SER A 47 -2.53 1.48 -9.53
CA SER A 47 -2.07 0.60 -8.46
C SER A 47 -1.76 -0.81 -8.98
N VAL A 48 -0.61 -1.34 -8.57
CA VAL A 48 -0.18 -2.72 -8.90
C VAL A 48 -0.56 -3.72 -7.82
N ARG A 49 -0.96 -3.23 -6.63
CA ARG A 49 -1.49 -4.03 -5.54
C ARG A 49 -3.01 -3.92 -5.50
N THR A 50 -3.67 -4.99 -5.10
CA THR A 50 -5.11 -4.99 -4.84
C THR A 50 -5.34 -4.82 -3.35
N LEU A 51 -6.21 -3.89 -2.98
CA LEU A 51 -6.65 -3.67 -1.62
C LEU A 51 -8.15 -3.92 -1.54
N TYR A 52 -8.54 -4.83 -0.66
CA TYR A 52 -9.94 -5.07 -0.32
C TYR A 52 -10.23 -4.42 1.03
N ILE A 53 -11.31 -3.69 1.07
CA ILE A 53 -11.81 -3.00 2.26
C ILE A 53 -13.19 -3.50 2.60
N GLU A 54 -13.53 -3.47 3.87
CA GLU A 54 -14.86 -3.79 4.35
C GLU A 54 -15.68 -2.49 4.44
N ASP A 55 -16.73 -2.38 3.64
CA ASP A 55 -17.61 -1.22 3.61
C ASP A 55 -19.06 -1.66 3.89
N LEU A 56 -19.91 -0.77 4.37
CA LEU A 56 -21.31 -1.06 4.56
C LEU A 56 -21.99 -1.44 3.23
N THR A 57 -22.97 -2.31 3.26
CA THR A 57 -23.73 -2.71 2.06
C THR A 57 -24.50 -1.54 1.46
N SER A 58 -24.96 -0.62 2.31
CA SER A 58 -25.55 0.67 1.96
C SER A 58 -25.34 1.66 3.13
N THR A 59 -25.56 2.93 2.90
CA THR A 59 -25.48 3.95 3.96
C THR A 59 -26.49 3.63 5.07
N GLY A 60 -26.01 3.57 6.31
CA GLY A 60 -26.82 3.23 7.48
C GLY A 60 -27.11 1.74 7.67
N ALA A 61 -26.58 0.85 6.83
CA ALA A 61 -26.70 -0.59 7.03
C ALA A 61 -25.90 -1.06 8.26
N THR A 62 -26.29 -2.22 8.79
CA THR A 62 -25.56 -2.93 9.85
C THR A 62 -24.69 -4.07 9.31
N THR A 63 -24.82 -4.38 8.02
CA THR A 63 -24.08 -5.42 7.33
C THR A 63 -23.00 -4.82 6.44
N THR A 64 -21.91 -5.54 6.26
CA THR A 64 -20.77 -5.12 5.47
C THR A 64 -20.59 -6.00 4.23
N LYS A 65 -19.81 -5.50 3.29
CA LYS A 65 -19.33 -6.22 2.10
C LYS A 65 -17.90 -5.82 1.80
N LEU A 66 -17.17 -6.75 1.18
CA LEU A 66 -15.84 -6.43 0.67
C LEU A 66 -15.95 -5.61 -0.63
N ARG A 67 -15.18 -4.55 -0.70
CA ARG A 67 -15.05 -3.72 -1.91
C ARG A 67 -13.60 -3.62 -2.33
N LYS A 68 -13.35 -3.64 -3.62
CA LYS A 68 -12.02 -3.46 -4.19
C LYS A 68 -11.71 -1.97 -4.30
N PHE A 69 -10.66 -1.53 -3.58
CA PHE A 69 -10.14 -0.17 -3.68
C PHE A 69 -8.83 -0.19 -4.51
N ALA A 70 -8.74 0.69 -5.48
CA ALA A 70 -7.60 0.79 -6.39
C ALA A 70 -7.47 2.19 -7.00
N VAL A 71 -6.38 2.40 -7.74
CA VAL A 71 -6.17 3.56 -8.61
C VAL A 71 -6.11 3.08 -10.05
N ASN A 72 -6.86 3.69 -10.93
CA ASN A 72 -6.88 3.33 -12.35
C ASN A 72 -5.73 4.00 -13.14
N THR A 73 -5.65 3.70 -14.43
CA THR A 73 -4.59 4.22 -15.32
C THR A 73 -4.64 5.74 -15.52
N ASN A 74 -5.74 6.38 -15.19
CA ASN A 74 -5.91 7.84 -15.25
C ASN A 74 -5.61 8.51 -13.89
N GLY A 75 -5.07 7.77 -12.92
CA GLY A 75 -4.75 8.27 -11.58
C GLY A 75 -5.98 8.53 -10.69
N LYS A 76 -7.17 8.06 -11.09
CA LYS A 76 -8.40 8.23 -10.31
C LYS A 76 -8.59 7.08 -9.34
N LEU A 77 -9.08 7.42 -8.15
CA LEU A 77 -9.48 6.45 -7.14
C LEU A 77 -10.72 5.68 -7.61
N THR A 78 -10.71 4.37 -7.42
CA THR A 78 -11.83 3.50 -7.83
C THR A 78 -12.30 2.61 -6.69
N LEU A 79 -13.60 2.38 -6.67
CA LEU A 79 -14.27 1.35 -5.87
C LEU A 79 -14.95 0.36 -6.83
N ASP A 80 -14.60 -0.91 -6.69
CA ASP A 80 -15.11 -1.99 -7.55
C ASP A 80 -14.91 -1.72 -9.05
N GLY A 81 -13.76 -1.07 -9.38
CA GLY A 81 -13.37 -0.72 -10.75
C GLY A 81 -13.96 0.59 -11.28
N ASN A 82 -14.92 1.21 -10.58
CA ASN A 82 -15.53 2.46 -11.01
C ASN A 82 -14.95 3.65 -10.25
N PRO A 83 -14.73 4.82 -10.89
CA PRO A 83 -14.25 6.01 -10.22
C PRO A 83 -15.15 6.43 -9.05
N ILE A 84 -14.52 6.98 -7.99
CA ILE A 84 -15.26 7.57 -6.87
C ILE A 84 -15.98 8.83 -7.36
N THR A 85 -17.28 8.86 -7.12
CA THR A 85 -18.20 9.98 -7.42
C THR A 85 -19.24 10.04 -6.32
N GLU A 86 -20.13 11.02 -6.33
CA GLU A 86 -21.25 11.09 -5.38
C GLU A 86 -22.17 9.86 -5.44
N LYS A 87 -22.26 9.20 -6.61
CA LYS A 87 -23.08 7.99 -6.80
C LYS A 87 -22.32 6.69 -6.54
N ASN A 88 -21.00 6.73 -6.52
CA ASN A 88 -20.13 5.58 -6.24
C ASN A 88 -19.08 5.99 -5.23
N THR A 89 -19.43 5.95 -3.97
CA THR A 89 -18.55 6.31 -2.85
C THR A 89 -18.63 5.26 -1.74
N PHE A 90 -17.93 5.50 -0.64
CA PHE A 90 -18.02 4.68 0.56
C PHE A 90 -19.38 4.89 1.24
N ASN A 91 -19.98 3.78 1.66
CA ASN A 91 -21.21 3.82 2.42
C ASN A 91 -20.96 4.12 3.91
N ASP A 92 -19.81 3.67 4.43
CA ASP A 92 -19.35 4.03 5.77
C ASP A 92 -18.48 5.30 5.70
N THR A 93 -19.14 6.45 5.66
CA THR A 93 -18.45 7.75 5.60
C THR A 93 -17.75 8.12 6.90
N SER A 94 -18.08 7.47 8.01
CA SER A 94 -17.44 7.70 9.30
C SER A 94 -16.05 7.06 9.37
N THR A 95 -15.92 5.88 8.80
CA THR A 95 -14.64 5.14 8.72
C THR A 95 -13.80 5.64 7.55
N TYR A 96 -14.39 5.83 6.37
CA TYR A 96 -13.66 6.20 5.15
C TYR A 96 -13.65 7.72 4.89
N THR A 97 -13.17 8.44 5.89
CA THR A 97 -12.87 9.87 5.73
C THR A 97 -11.74 10.11 4.74
N THR A 98 -11.58 11.33 4.26
CA THR A 98 -10.46 11.72 3.39
C THR A 98 -9.10 11.29 3.96
N ASN A 99 -8.89 11.46 5.27
CA ASN A 99 -7.63 11.07 5.94
C ASN A 99 -7.42 9.54 5.89
N THR A 100 -8.45 8.75 6.17
CA THR A 100 -8.36 7.28 6.10
C THR A 100 -8.04 6.83 4.68
N VAL A 101 -8.72 7.37 3.68
CA VAL A 101 -8.50 7.00 2.28
C VAL A 101 -7.10 7.40 1.79
N THR A 102 -6.56 8.53 2.25
CA THR A 102 -5.17 8.89 1.96
C THR A 102 -4.18 7.86 2.52
N LYS A 103 -4.43 7.32 3.72
CA LYS A 103 -3.62 6.23 4.27
C LYS A 103 -3.74 4.94 3.45
N LEU A 104 -4.94 4.62 2.92
CA LEU A 104 -5.12 3.48 2.01
C LEU A 104 -4.30 3.65 0.72
N LEU A 105 -4.19 4.87 0.20
CA LEU A 105 -3.32 5.16 -0.95
C LEU A 105 -1.83 4.92 -0.62
N ASN A 106 -1.40 5.25 0.60
CA ASN A 106 -0.06 4.90 1.06
C ASN A 106 0.16 3.37 1.08
N PHE A 107 -0.84 2.59 1.49
CA PHE A 107 -0.79 1.12 1.39
C PHE A 107 -0.68 0.63 -0.06
N LEU A 108 -1.26 1.33 -1.01
CA LEU A 108 -1.08 1.05 -2.43
C LEU A 108 0.29 1.50 -2.97
N GLY A 109 1.07 2.25 -2.17
CA GLY A 109 2.41 2.68 -2.50
C GLY A 109 2.52 4.12 -3.01
N PHE A 110 1.42 4.87 -3.04
CA PHE A 110 1.45 6.28 -3.44
C PHE A 110 1.87 7.19 -2.28
N ASN A 111 2.55 8.28 -2.58
CA ASN A 111 3.01 9.27 -1.62
C ASN A 111 2.69 10.71 -2.10
N ASN A 112 2.86 11.68 -1.20
CA ASN A 112 2.69 13.11 -1.53
C ASN A 112 1.32 13.42 -2.18
N ILE A 113 0.26 12.87 -1.61
CA ILE A 113 -1.09 12.99 -2.15
C ILE A 113 -1.65 14.36 -1.81
N SER A 114 -1.96 15.15 -2.83
CA SER A 114 -2.62 16.44 -2.67
C SER A 114 -4.13 16.27 -2.58
N VAL A 115 -4.73 16.84 -1.57
CA VAL A 115 -6.17 16.80 -1.32
C VAL A 115 -6.69 18.21 -1.17
N ALA A 116 -7.86 18.50 -1.74
CA ALA A 116 -8.52 19.79 -1.58
C ALA A 116 -8.80 20.07 -0.08
N THR A 117 -8.59 21.31 0.35
CA THR A 117 -8.79 21.72 1.76
C THR A 117 -10.26 21.97 2.08
N THR A 118 -11.07 22.25 1.07
CA THR A 118 -12.51 22.57 1.20
C THR A 118 -13.38 21.55 0.50
N GLY A 119 -14.64 21.47 0.86
CA GLY A 119 -15.62 20.56 0.27
C GLY A 119 -15.91 19.34 1.16
N THR A 120 -16.91 18.55 0.75
CA THR A 120 -17.24 17.27 1.38
C THR A 120 -16.16 16.23 1.15
N ASP A 121 -16.07 15.20 1.95
CA ASP A 121 -15.09 14.13 1.76
C ASP A 121 -15.24 13.46 0.38
N VAL A 122 -16.47 13.24 -0.09
CA VAL A 122 -16.70 12.70 -1.44
C VAL A 122 -16.15 13.62 -2.53
N ALA A 123 -16.39 14.92 -2.43
CA ALA A 123 -15.87 15.90 -3.37
C ALA A 123 -14.33 15.93 -3.36
N LYS A 124 -13.73 15.89 -2.18
CA LYS A 124 -12.27 15.80 -2.01
C LYS A 124 -11.70 14.53 -2.65
N LEU A 125 -12.29 13.37 -2.35
CA LEU A 125 -11.83 12.07 -2.85
C LEU A 125 -12.00 11.95 -4.38
N SER A 126 -13.13 12.37 -4.94
CA SER A 126 -13.36 12.37 -6.39
C SER A 126 -12.45 13.35 -7.13
N GLY A 127 -12.03 14.42 -6.45
CA GLY A 127 -11.08 15.40 -6.96
C GLY A 127 -9.64 14.92 -7.02
N ILE A 128 -9.26 13.88 -6.24
CA ILE A 128 -7.89 13.34 -6.27
C ILE A 128 -7.59 12.80 -7.67
N THR A 129 -6.47 13.26 -8.21
CA THR A 129 -5.87 12.70 -9.42
C THR A 129 -4.40 12.50 -9.14
N LEU A 130 -3.98 11.23 -9.07
CA LEU A 130 -2.58 10.89 -8.88
C LEU A 130 -1.83 11.05 -10.20
N THR A 131 -0.57 11.40 -10.07
CA THR A 131 0.38 11.60 -11.17
C THR A 131 1.59 10.69 -10.95
N PRO A 132 2.46 10.50 -11.95
CA PRO A 132 3.71 9.74 -11.76
C PRO A 132 4.55 10.25 -10.58
N ALA A 133 4.49 11.56 -10.26
CA ALA A 133 5.19 12.13 -9.11
C ALA A 133 4.77 11.51 -7.77
N ASN A 134 3.53 11.04 -7.65
CA ASN A 134 3.06 10.34 -6.45
C ASN A 134 3.62 8.91 -6.30
N ALA A 135 4.26 8.39 -7.34
CA ALA A 135 4.84 7.06 -7.38
C ALA A 135 6.39 7.04 -7.40
N THR A 136 7.04 8.20 -7.46
CA THR A 136 8.53 8.30 -7.56
C THR A 136 9.24 7.83 -6.31
N THR A 137 8.65 8.05 -5.13
CA THR A 137 9.15 7.54 -3.85
C THR A 137 8.07 6.69 -3.19
N PRO A 138 7.84 5.47 -3.70
CA PRO A 138 6.71 4.68 -3.27
C PRO A 138 6.87 4.23 -1.81
N ILE A 139 5.76 4.30 -1.08
CA ILE A 139 5.70 3.77 0.27
C ILE A 139 5.49 2.25 0.21
N LYS A 140 6.35 1.51 0.87
CA LYS A 140 6.21 0.07 1.04
C LYS A 140 5.69 -0.22 2.45
N VAL A 141 4.38 -0.27 2.60
CA VAL A 141 3.72 -0.57 3.88
C VAL A 141 3.21 -1.99 3.87
N VAL A 142 3.46 -2.70 4.94
CA VAL A 142 2.91 -4.03 5.24
C VAL A 142 2.13 -3.92 6.53
N GLY A 143 0.93 -4.48 6.56
CA GLY A 143 0.15 -4.59 7.79
C GLY A 143 0.87 -5.46 8.82
N ALA A 144 0.71 -5.15 10.10
CA ALA A 144 1.21 -6.01 11.17
C ALA A 144 0.51 -7.37 11.14
N THR A 145 1.27 -8.45 11.28
CA THR A 145 0.73 -9.79 11.47
C THR A 145 0.37 -9.97 12.94
N ILE A 146 -0.93 -9.92 13.27
CA ILE A 146 -1.38 -9.90 14.66
C ILE A 146 -1.53 -11.32 15.24
N HIS A 147 -1.78 -12.34 14.44
CA HIS A 147 -2.07 -13.71 14.90
C HIS A 147 -1.31 -14.81 14.14
N SER A 148 -0.14 -14.52 13.56
CA SER A 148 0.69 -15.53 12.93
C SER A 148 1.98 -15.76 13.71
N ALA A 149 2.29 -17.01 13.99
CA ALA A 149 3.60 -17.43 14.47
C ALA A 149 4.52 -17.62 13.25
N PRO A 150 5.73 -17.04 13.24
CA PRO A 150 6.68 -17.31 12.17
C PRO A 150 7.10 -18.79 12.20
N ASN A 151 6.99 -19.47 11.06
CA ASN A 151 7.55 -20.81 10.89
C ASN A 151 8.88 -20.69 10.13
N ALA A 152 9.96 -21.09 10.77
CA ALA A 152 11.24 -21.26 10.08
C ALA A 152 11.29 -22.64 9.44
N VAL A 153 11.42 -22.70 8.12
CA VAL A 153 11.64 -23.94 7.38
C VAL A 153 13.11 -23.98 6.95
N SER A 154 13.84 -24.96 7.47
CA SER A 154 15.22 -25.23 7.05
C SER A 154 15.20 -26.23 5.91
N TYR A 155 15.85 -25.90 4.81
CA TYR A 155 16.10 -26.81 3.69
C TYR A 155 17.53 -27.32 3.80
N SER A 156 17.71 -28.61 3.94
CA SER A 156 18.99 -29.32 3.88
C SER A 156 19.29 -29.78 2.47
#